data_fccb369da2e145a0308573f84019ab15
#
_entry.id   fccb369da2e145a0308573f84019ab15
#
_cell.length_a   1.000
_cell.length_b   1.000
_cell.length_c   1.000
_cell.angle_alpha   90.00
_cell.angle_beta   90.00
_cell.angle_gamma   90.00
#
_symmetry.space_group_name_H-M   'P 1'
#
loop_
_entity.id
_entity.type
_entity.pdbx_description
1 polymer ?
#
loop_
_entity_poly.entity_id
_entity_poly.type
_entity_poly.pdbx_seq_one_letter_code
_entity_poly.pdbx_strand_id
1 'polypeptide(L)'
;MNTELNNTNTSDARKEINSKLIQYFNEALSAENAAVDRIKSRIEECPIPEAKQKLQHHLEETVNQQNRLKSIIEKRGGSPTDSKAHLPELSPPTIMMMSKAAKDTMKSLTGDADNPLPDEMELTRMKNDAIIEHGEIVAYTALIELAKKAGAQDDAITSLEQNLNEEKEMASWLMNNTPSMVDQMWPKIEAAITAGKNH
;
A
#
# COMPACT_ATOMS: atom_id res chain seq x y z
N MET A 1 33.75 -20.20 -36.03
CA MET A 1 32.92 -19.00 -36.29
C MET A 1 31.52 -19.04 -35.66
N ASN A 2 30.85 -20.20 -35.51
CA ASN A 2 29.51 -20.30 -34.87
C ASN A 2 29.49 -20.20 -33.34
N THR A 3 30.60 -20.46 -32.65
CA THR A 3 30.66 -20.46 -31.17
C THR A 3 30.75 -19.07 -30.58
N GLU A 4 31.37 -18.11 -31.25
CA GLU A 4 31.48 -16.71 -30.80
C GLU A 4 30.16 -15.94 -30.95
N LEU A 5 29.42 -16.18 -32.03
CA LEU A 5 28.10 -15.56 -32.28
C LEU A 5 27.03 -16.02 -31.27
N ASN A 6 27.09 -17.27 -30.80
CA ASN A 6 26.18 -17.76 -29.76
C ASN A 6 26.50 -17.18 -28.38
N ASN A 7 27.78 -16.89 -28.11
CA ASN A 7 28.20 -16.37 -26.80
C ASN A 7 27.88 -14.88 -26.62
N THR A 8 27.96 -14.09 -27.69
CA THR A 8 27.54 -12.66 -27.67
C THR A 8 26.04 -12.52 -27.48
N ASN A 9 25.22 -13.32 -28.17
CA ASN A 9 23.77 -13.28 -28.08
C ASN A 9 23.25 -13.66 -26.68
N THR A 10 23.87 -14.65 -26.02
CA THR A 10 23.53 -15.02 -24.63
C THR A 10 23.97 -13.97 -23.59
N SER A 11 25.08 -13.28 -23.83
CA SER A 11 25.57 -12.19 -22.97
C SER A 11 24.63 -11.00 -23.01
N ASP A 12 24.18 -10.62 -24.22
CA ASP A 12 23.29 -9.47 -24.41
C ASP A 12 21.88 -9.74 -23.84
N ALA A 13 21.34 -10.95 -24.03
CA ALA A 13 20.09 -11.36 -23.42
C ALA A 13 20.13 -11.31 -21.88
N ARG A 14 21.25 -11.71 -21.25
CA ARG A 14 21.43 -11.61 -19.79
C ARG A 14 21.46 -10.18 -19.30
N LYS A 15 22.13 -9.27 -20.04
CA LYS A 15 22.13 -7.83 -19.71
C LYS A 15 20.73 -7.24 -19.79
N GLU A 16 19.99 -7.58 -20.81
CA GLU A 16 18.62 -7.11 -21.00
C GLU A 16 17.69 -7.61 -19.88
N ILE A 17 17.77 -8.89 -19.51
CA ILE A 17 17.04 -9.47 -18.38
C ILE A 17 17.40 -8.73 -17.08
N ASN A 18 18.68 -8.47 -16.83
CA ASN A 18 19.12 -7.73 -15.64
C ASN A 18 18.57 -6.30 -15.63
N SER A 19 18.62 -5.60 -16.76
CA SER A 19 18.08 -4.25 -16.90
C SER A 19 16.56 -4.22 -16.63
N LYS A 20 15.84 -5.20 -17.13
CA LYS A 20 14.41 -5.35 -16.90
C LYS A 20 14.08 -5.64 -15.44
N LEU A 21 14.87 -6.48 -14.78
CA LEU A 21 14.69 -6.77 -13.36
C LEU A 21 14.97 -5.53 -12.48
N ILE A 22 15.99 -4.74 -12.81
CA ILE A 22 16.27 -3.46 -12.15
C ILE A 22 15.08 -2.51 -12.31
N GLN A 23 14.45 -2.48 -13.47
CA GLN A 23 13.24 -1.68 -13.68
C GLN A 23 12.12 -2.11 -12.72
N TYR A 24 11.82 -3.41 -12.60
CA TYR A 24 10.79 -3.90 -11.68
C TYR A 24 11.11 -3.59 -10.21
N PHE A 25 12.38 -3.69 -9.79
CA PHE A 25 12.77 -3.27 -8.44
C PHE A 25 12.59 -1.77 -8.22
N ASN A 26 12.85 -0.94 -9.22
CA ASN A 26 12.60 0.50 -9.15
C ASN A 26 11.11 0.84 -9.13
N GLU A 27 10.26 0.07 -9.80
CA GLU A 27 8.81 0.20 -9.73
C GLU A 27 8.33 -0.10 -8.29
N ALA A 28 8.82 -1.17 -7.67
CA ALA A 28 8.54 -1.48 -6.27
C ALA A 28 9.05 -0.38 -5.32
N LEU A 29 10.29 0.09 -5.50
CA LEU A 29 10.84 1.19 -4.70
C LEU A 29 10.02 2.48 -4.83
N SER A 30 9.49 2.76 -6.00
CA SER A 30 8.61 3.91 -6.24
C SER A 30 7.28 3.78 -5.47
N ALA A 31 6.75 2.57 -5.31
CA ALA A 31 5.57 2.30 -4.48
C ALA A 31 5.89 2.53 -3.00
N GLU A 32 7.00 2.00 -2.48
CA GLU A 32 7.45 2.24 -1.11
C GLU A 32 7.70 3.73 -0.81
N ASN A 33 8.26 4.47 -1.79
CA ASN A 33 8.45 5.92 -1.64
C ASN A 33 7.12 6.67 -1.48
N ALA A 34 6.06 6.22 -2.15
CA ALA A 34 4.72 6.78 -2.00
C ALA A 34 4.06 6.32 -0.68
N ALA A 35 4.26 5.05 -0.29
CA ALA A 35 3.72 4.46 0.94
C ALA A 35 4.21 5.20 2.19
N VAL A 36 5.49 5.58 2.27
CA VAL A 36 6.03 6.37 3.39
C VAL A 36 5.25 7.65 3.63
N ASP A 37 4.94 8.42 2.59
CA ASP A 37 4.19 9.67 2.75
C ASP A 37 2.75 9.40 3.17
N ARG A 38 2.12 8.39 2.57
CA ARG A 38 0.76 7.97 2.92
C ARG A 38 0.66 7.56 4.38
N ILE A 39 1.57 6.70 4.85
CA ILE A 39 1.55 6.20 6.23
C ILE A 39 1.77 7.35 7.22
N LYS A 40 2.66 8.32 6.91
CA LYS A 40 2.83 9.53 7.74
C LYS A 40 1.54 10.31 7.89
N SER A 41 0.83 10.58 6.79
CA SER A 41 -0.49 11.24 6.87
C SER A 41 -1.49 10.41 7.66
N ARG A 42 -1.49 9.09 7.49
CA ARG A 42 -2.37 8.19 8.24
C ARG A 42 -2.08 8.24 9.76
N ILE A 43 -0.83 8.31 10.16
CA ILE A 43 -0.42 8.45 11.58
C ILE A 43 -0.95 9.75 12.17
N GLU A 44 -0.89 10.85 11.42
CA GLU A 44 -1.38 12.16 11.90
C GLU A 44 -2.91 12.16 12.08
N GLU A 45 -3.63 11.55 11.14
CA GLU A 45 -5.09 11.57 11.07
C GLU A 45 -5.77 10.49 11.90
N CYS A 46 -5.07 9.40 12.28
CA CYS A 46 -5.67 8.25 12.95
C CYS A 46 -6.08 8.59 14.39
N PRO A 47 -7.37 8.48 14.73
CA PRO A 47 -7.88 8.77 16.08
C PRO A 47 -7.76 7.59 17.04
N ILE A 48 -7.41 6.39 16.56
CA ILE A 48 -7.36 5.14 17.32
C ILE A 48 -5.91 4.88 17.76
N PRO A 49 -5.59 4.94 19.08
CA PRO A 49 -4.20 4.83 19.55
C PRO A 49 -3.48 3.55 19.12
N GLU A 50 -4.17 2.41 19.18
CA GLU A 50 -3.59 1.11 18.77
C GLU A 50 -3.28 1.06 17.28
N ALA A 51 -4.20 1.56 16.45
CA ALA A 51 -3.98 1.65 15.00
C ALA A 51 -2.84 2.62 14.68
N LYS A 52 -2.77 3.75 15.37
CA LYS A 52 -1.67 4.71 15.23
C LYS A 52 -0.32 4.09 15.57
N GLN A 53 -0.23 3.30 16.63
CA GLN A 53 0.99 2.60 17.01
C GLN A 53 1.39 1.54 15.94
N LYS A 54 0.42 0.79 15.41
CA LYS A 54 0.69 -0.18 14.34
C LYS A 54 1.17 0.51 13.07
N LEU A 55 0.56 1.64 12.70
CA LEU A 55 1.01 2.46 11.56
C LEU A 55 2.43 3.00 11.76
N GLN A 56 2.80 3.41 12.98
CA GLN A 56 4.17 3.85 13.28
C GLN A 56 5.18 2.72 13.08
N HIS A 57 4.86 1.52 13.55
CA HIS A 57 5.70 0.36 13.33
C HIS A 57 5.81 0.01 11.85
N HIS A 58 4.69 0.03 11.12
CA HIS A 58 4.67 -0.25 9.68
C HIS A 58 5.45 0.81 8.88
N LEU A 59 5.46 2.07 9.31
CA LEU A 59 6.34 3.09 8.72
C LEU A 59 7.82 2.72 8.82
N GLU A 60 8.26 2.18 9.95
CA GLU A 60 9.64 1.70 10.14
C GLU A 60 9.94 0.51 9.22
N GLU A 61 9.00 -0.43 9.09
CA GLU A 61 9.08 -1.56 8.16
C GLU A 61 9.22 -1.07 6.72
N THR A 62 8.38 -0.14 6.26
CA THR A 62 8.40 0.45 4.90
C THR A 62 9.74 1.14 4.60
N VAL A 63 10.30 1.88 5.55
CA VAL A 63 11.65 2.48 5.38
C VAL A 63 12.73 1.40 5.24
N ASN A 64 12.62 0.30 5.97
CA ASN A 64 13.54 -0.82 5.84
C ASN A 64 13.37 -1.55 4.49
N GLN A 65 12.16 -1.67 3.97
CA GLN A 65 11.86 -2.21 2.65
C GLN A 65 12.50 -1.37 1.54
N GLN A 66 12.39 -0.04 1.62
CA GLN A 66 13.12 0.86 0.71
C GLN A 66 14.63 0.59 0.73
N ASN A 67 15.22 0.43 1.90
CA ASN A 67 16.66 0.20 2.03
C ASN A 67 17.08 -1.15 1.44
N ARG A 68 16.27 -2.21 1.64
CA ARG A 68 16.47 -3.52 1.01
C ARG A 68 16.41 -3.44 -0.51
N LEU A 69 15.40 -2.78 -1.07
CA LEU A 69 15.26 -2.58 -2.52
C LEU A 69 16.42 -1.77 -3.10
N LYS A 70 16.84 -0.67 -2.47
CA LYS A 70 18.01 0.12 -2.88
C LYS A 70 19.26 -0.75 -2.94
N SER A 71 19.51 -1.53 -1.90
CA SER A 71 20.66 -2.43 -1.87
C SER A 71 20.64 -3.48 -3.00
N ILE A 72 19.46 -4.05 -3.29
CA ILE A 72 19.31 -5.01 -4.39
C ILE A 72 19.61 -4.35 -5.74
N ILE A 73 19.08 -3.15 -5.99
CA ILE A 73 19.26 -2.39 -7.22
C ILE A 73 20.75 -2.06 -7.44
N GLU A 74 21.41 -1.53 -6.41
CA GLU A 74 22.82 -1.15 -6.45
C GLU A 74 23.75 -2.35 -6.69
N LYS A 75 23.52 -3.47 -5.99
CA LYS A 75 24.27 -4.72 -6.19
C LYS A 75 24.14 -5.27 -7.62
N ARG A 76 23.07 -4.93 -8.32
CA ARG A 76 22.84 -5.32 -9.72
C ARG A 76 23.37 -4.30 -10.73
N GLY A 77 24.00 -3.23 -10.24
CA GLY A 77 24.58 -2.16 -11.08
C GLY A 77 23.55 -1.15 -11.58
N GLY A 78 22.38 -1.11 -10.95
CA GLY A 78 21.34 -0.11 -11.21
C GLY A 78 21.45 1.11 -10.30
N SER A 79 20.64 2.12 -10.59
CA SER A 79 20.48 3.32 -9.75
C SER A 79 19.08 3.30 -9.13
N PRO A 80 18.96 3.37 -7.80
CA PRO A 80 17.67 3.50 -7.12
C PRO A 80 16.94 4.77 -7.54
N THR A 81 15.62 4.66 -7.72
CA THR A 81 14.76 5.80 -8.04
C THR A 81 14.32 6.56 -6.79
N ASP A 82 14.20 7.88 -6.90
CA ASP A 82 13.54 8.74 -5.90
C ASP A 82 12.08 9.06 -6.30
N SER A 83 11.61 8.54 -7.43
CA SER A 83 10.23 8.73 -7.89
C SER A 83 9.25 8.08 -6.93
N LYS A 84 8.03 8.63 -6.88
CA LYS A 84 6.90 8.08 -6.13
C LYS A 84 5.85 7.58 -7.11
N ALA A 85 5.37 6.36 -6.89
CA ALA A 85 4.26 5.83 -7.66
C ALA A 85 2.98 6.66 -7.41
N HIS A 86 2.17 6.80 -8.44
CA HIS A 86 0.79 7.21 -8.25
C HIS A 86 0.03 6.01 -7.68
N LEU A 87 -0.23 6.05 -6.38
CA LEU A 87 -1.15 5.11 -5.76
C LEU A 87 -2.53 5.34 -6.38
N PRO A 88 -3.30 4.28 -6.68
CA PRO A 88 -4.65 4.46 -7.15
C PRO A 88 -5.40 5.34 -6.13
N GLU A 89 -6.04 6.41 -6.61
CA GLU A 89 -6.97 7.16 -5.78
C GLU A 89 -8.08 6.19 -5.38
N LEU A 90 -7.92 5.62 -4.18
CA LEU A 90 -8.94 4.79 -3.59
C LEU A 90 -10.10 5.70 -3.28
N SER A 91 -11.15 5.51 -4.04
CA SER A 91 -12.34 6.34 -4.16
C SER A 91 -12.70 7.07 -2.87
N PRO A 92 -13.09 8.35 -2.98
CA PRO A 92 -13.82 9.03 -1.91
C PRO A 92 -14.97 8.14 -1.44
N PRO A 93 -15.48 8.34 -0.21
CA PRO A 93 -16.57 7.52 0.33
C PRO A 93 -17.67 7.35 -0.70
N THR A 94 -18.29 6.19 -0.74
CA THR A 94 -19.33 5.76 -1.68
C THR A 94 -20.42 6.84 -1.92
N ILE A 95 -20.59 7.76 -0.99
CA ILE A 95 -21.48 8.93 -1.05
C ILE A 95 -21.13 9.85 -2.23
N MET A 96 -19.85 10.02 -2.59
CA MET A 96 -19.47 10.85 -3.74
C MET A 96 -19.81 10.21 -5.10
N MET A 97 -19.96 8.90 -5.16
CA MET A 97 -20.36 8.18 -6.38
C MET A 97 -21.87 8.06 -6.54
N MET A 98 -22.66 8.49 -5.56
CA MET A 98 -24.12 8.48 -5.66
C MET A 98 -24.60 9.54 -6.66
N SER A 99 -25.66 9.21 -7.43
CA SER A 99 -26.33 10.20 -8.28
C SER A 99 -26.84 11.35 -7.44
N LYS A 100 -26.98 12.55 -8.07
CA LYS A 100 -27.52 13.73 -7.39
C LYS A 100 -28.87 13.45 -6.71
N ALA A 101 -29.75 12.67 -7.37
CA ALA A 101 -31.05 12.29 -6.80
C ALA A 101 -30.92 11.41 -5.54
N ALA A 102 -29.97 10.48 -5.54
CA ALA A 102 -29.68 9.64 -4.36
C ALA A 102 -29.08 10.46 -3.21
N LYS A 103 -28.21 11.43 -3.52
CA LYS A 103 -27.66 12.39 -2.54
C LYS A 103 -28.78 13.27 -1.94
N ASP A 104 -29.66 13.80 -2.77
CA ASP A 104 -30.77 14.65 -2.33
C ASP A 104 -31.77 13.87 -1.45
N THR A 105 -32.04 12.59 -1.77
CA THR A 105 -32.88 11.70 -0.95
C THR A 105 -32.21 11.39 0.38
N MET A 106 -30.91 11.11 0.39
CA MET A 106 -30.15 10.85 1.61
C MET A 106 -30.03 12.09 2.49
N LYS A 107 -29.84 13.26 1.90
CA LYS A 107 -29.82 14.55 2.57
C LYS A 107 -31.15 14.86 3.24
N SER A 108 -32.28 14.50 2.61
CA SER A 108 -33.62 14.68 3.19
C SER A 108 -33.92 13.73 4.37
N LEU A 109 -33.23 12.58 4.41
CA LEU A 109 -33.42 11.56 5.45
C LEU A 109 -32.46 11.70 6.63
N THR A 110 -31.24 12.19 6.39
CA THR A 110 -30.13 12.22 7.37
C THR A 110 -29.62 13.62 7.72
N GLY A 111 -30.21 14.68 7.14
CA GLY A 111 -29.65 16.04 7.25
C GLY A 111 -28.45 16.22 6.31
N ASP A 112 -27.47 17.05 6.68
CA ASP A 112 -26.33 17.42 5.83
C ASP A 112 -25.33 16.26 5.67
N ALA A 113 -25.75 15.20 4.93
CA ALA A 113 -24.97 13.98 4.68
C ALA A 113 -23.75 14.20 3.74
N ASP A 114 -23.53 15.45 3.28
CA ASP A 114 -22.36 15.79 2.45
C ASP A 114 -21.05 15.91 3.27
N ASN A 115 -21.11 15.79 4.60
CA ASN A 115 -19.95 15.85 5.46
C ASN A 115 -19.90 14.60 6.34
N PRO A 116 -19.18 13.53 5.91
CA PRO A 116 -19.05 12.31 6.71
C PRO A 116 -18.41 12.66 8.05
N LEU A 117 -18.91 12.03 9.12
CA LEU A 117 -18.34 12.20 10.45
C LEU A 117 -16.86 11.77 10.44
N PRO A 118 -15.99 12.43 11.21
CA PRO A 118 -14.57 12.05 11.28
C PRO A 118 -14.32 10.56 11.53
N ASP A 119 -15.16 9.95 12.37
CA ASP A 119 -15.08 8.52 12.69
C ASP A 119 -15.53 7.62 11.49
N GLU A 120 -16.49 8.05 10.68
CA GLU A 120 -16.86 7.34 9.43
C GLU A 120 -15.73 7.42 8.39
N MET A 121 -15.00 8.54 8.34
CA MET A 121 -13.82 8.68 7.48
C MET A 121 -12.73 7.67 7.87
N GLU A 122 -12.58 7.38 9.16
CA GLU A 122 -11.61 6.39 9.62
C GLU A 122 -11.91 4.97 9.13
N LEU A 123 -13.19 4.57 9.14
CA LEU A 123 -13.61 3.27 8.54
C LEU A 123 -13.22 3.18 7.05
N THR A 124 -13.37 4.28 6.31
CA THR A 124 -12.98 4.33 4.90
C THR A 124 -11.45 4.24 4.75
N ARG A 125 -10.68 4.94 5.60
CA ARG A 125 -9.22 4.89 5.58
C ARG A 125 -8.68 3.51 5.88
N MET A 126 -9.21 2.84 6.91
CA MET A 126 -8.85 1.45 7.24
C MET A 126 -9.08 0.49 6.07
N LYS A 127 -10.24 0.60 5.42
CA LYS A 127 -10.52 -0.22 4.22
C LYS A 127 -9.51 0.06 3.11
N ASN A 128 -9.17 1.32 2.89
CA ASN A 128 -8.20 1.71 1.87
C ASN A 128 -6.79 1.22 2.22
N ASP A 129 -6.38 1.30 3.48
CA ASP A 129 -5.13 0.72 3.96
C ASP A 129 -5.08 -0.78 3.64
N ALA A 130 -6.13 -1.54 4.00
CA ALA A 130 -6.18 -2.97 3.72
C ALA A 130 -6.13 -3.32 2.21
N ILE A 131 -6.72 -2.51 1.34
CA ILE A 131 -6.65 -2.69 -0.12
C ILE A 131 -5.23 -2.49 -0.62
N ILE A 132 -4.51 -1.49 -0.11
CA ILE A 132 -3.13 -1.19 -0.50
C ILE A 132 -2.23 -2.34 -0.08
N GLU A 133 -2.26 -2.78 1.19
CA GLU A 133 -1.46 -3.90 1.66
C GLU A 133 -1.67 -5.18 0.83
N HIS A 134 -2.92 -5.49 0.47
CA HIS A 134 -3.18 -6.63 -0.41
C HIS A 134 -2.63 -6.43 -1.83
N GLY A 135 -2.61 -5.21 -2.33
CA GLY A 135 -1.94 -4.85 -3.59
C GLY A 135 -0.42 -5.09 -3.51
N GLU A 136 0.20 -4.69 -2.41
CA GLU A 136 1.64 -4.87 -2.16
C GLU A 136 2.01 -6.34 -1.98
N ILE A 137 1.17 -7.14 -1.31
CA ILE A 137 1.34 -8.61 -1.23
C ILE A 137 1.37 -9.23 -2.63
N VAL A 138 0.46 -8.86 -3.53
CA VAL A 138 0.44 -9.37 -4.90
C VAL A 138 1.69 -8.91 -5.66
N ALA A 139 2.07 -7.64 -5.53
CA ALA A 139 3.24 -7.06 -6.20
C ALA A 139 4.54 -7.76 -5.76
N TYR A 140 4.77 -7.93 -4.46
CA TYR A 140 5.96 -8.64 -3.95
C TYR A 140 5.95 -10.12 -4.33
N THR A 141 4.79 -10.79 -4.30
CA THR A 141 4.69 -12.18 -4.75
C THR A 141 5.13 -12.32 -6.22
N ALA A 142 4.66 -11.45 -7.09
CA ALA A 142 5.06 -11.44 -8.50
C ALA A 142 6.54 -11.09 -8.68
N LEU A 143 7.04 -10.10 -7.95
CA LEU A 143 8.43 -9.64 -7.99
C LEU A 143 9.41 -10.74 -7.58
N ILE A 144 9.11 -11.50 -6.53
CA ILE A 144 9.89 -12.65 -6.08
C ILE A 144 9.98 -13.71 -7.18
N GLU A 145 8.86 -14.06 -7.82
CA GLU A 145 8.85 -15.04 -8.89
C GLU A 145 9.62 -14.57 -10.14
N LEU A 146 9.49 -13.29 -10.50
CA LEU A 146 10.30 -12.69 -11.58
C LEU A 146 11.79 -12.72 -11.24
N ALA A 147 12.15 -12.37 -10.01
CA ALA A 147 13.54 -12.39 -9.54
C ALA A 147 14.13 -13.82 -9.59
N LYS A 148 13.41 -14.83 -9.12
CA LYS A 148 13.80 -16.24 -9.21
C LYS A 148 14.03 -16.69 -10.65
N LYS A 149 13.12 -16.38 -11.56
CA LYS A 149 13.24 -16.70 -13.00
C LYS A 149 14.39 -15.98 -13.68
N ALA A 150 14.71 -14.78 -13.26
CA ALA A 150 15.85 -13.99 -13.77
C ALA A 150 17.20 -14.40 -13.10
N GLY A 151 17.22 -15.42 -12.25
CA GLY A 151 18.43 -15.90 -11.59
C GLY A 151 18.98 -14.91 -10.55
N ALA A 152 18.11 -14.23 -9.80
CA ALA A 152 18.53 -13.40 -8.69
C ALA A 152 19.20 -14.25 -7.60
N GLN A 153 20.12 -13.61 -6.86
CA GLN A 153 20.83 -14.24 -5.76
C GLN A 153 19.90 -14.45 -4.55
N ASP A 154 20.20 -15.45 -3.73
CA ASP A 154 19.37 -15.83 -2.58
C ASP A 154 19.18 -14.71 -1.56
N ASP A 155 20.16 -13.82 -1.38
CA ASP A 155 20.06 -12.67 -0.48
C ASP A 155 19.02 -11.64 -0.95
N ALA A 156 18.90 -11.44 -2.27
CA ALA A 156 17.87 -10.59 -2.84
C ALA A 156 16.48 -11.21 -2.66
N ILE A 157 16.34 -12.52 -2.90
CA ILE A 157 15.08 -13.24 -2.68
C ILE A 157 14.66 -13.17 -1.22
N THR A 158 15.57 -13.45 -0.29
CA THR A 158 15.30 -13.37 1.16
C THR A 158 14.82 -11.98 1.58
N SER A 159 15.44 -10.91 1.04
CA SER A 159 15.04 -9.54 1.31
C SER A 159 13.63 -9.23 0.81
N LEU A 160 13.26 -9.72 -0.37
CA LEU A 160 11.91 -9.55 -0.92
C LEU A 160 10.87 -10.37 -0.16
N GLU A 161 11.22 -11.59 0.27
CA GLU A 161 10.35 -12.44 1.10
C GLU A 161 10.12 -11.81 2.48
N GLN A 162 11.10 -11.10 3.03
CA GLN A 162 10.93 -10.33 4.26
C GLN A 162 9.95 -9.18 4.04
N ASN A 163 10.08 -8.38 2.95
CA ASN A 163 9.12 -7.33 2.62
C ASN A 163 7.71 -7.92 2.51
N LEU A 164 7.53 -8.99 1.73
CA LEU A 164 6.24 -9.67 1.59
C LEU A 164 5.63 -10.10 2.92
N ASN A 165 6.43 -10.56 3.87
CA ASN A 165 5.92 -10.98 5.18
C ASN A 165 5.46 -9.79 6.02
N GLU A 166 6.17 -8.66 5.98
CA GLU A 166 5.79 -7.43 6.66
C GLU A 166 4.43 -6.90 6.14
N GLU A 167 4.20 -6.92 4.81
CA GLU A 167 2.88 -6.56 4.23
C GLU A 167 1.76 -7.52 4.67
N LYS A 168 2.04 -8.82 4.69
CA LYS A 168 1.08 -9.82 5.19
C LYS A 168 0.71 -9.61 6.66
N GLU A 169 1.68 -9.25 7.48
CA GLU A 169 1.44 -8.96 8.89
C GLU A 169 0.57 -7.72 9.08
N MET A 170 0.83 -6.65 8.30
CA MET A 170 0.01 -5.44 8.33
C MET A 170 -1.41 -5.71 7.83
N ALA A 171 -1.57 -6.36 6.69
CA ALA A 171 -2.89 -6.74 6.14
C ALA A 171 -3.69 -7.60 7.13
N SER A 172 -3.04 -8.60 7.73
CA SER A 172 -3.65 -9.48 8.73
C SER A 172 -4.07 -8.70 9.99
N TRP A 173 -3.22 -7.79 10.46
CA TRP A 173 -3.53 -6.95 11.60
C TRP A 173 -4.76 -6.08 11.34
N LEU A 174 -4.84 -5.41 10.18
CA LEU A 174 -6.00 -4.61 9.78
C LEU A 174 -7.28 -5.43 9.78
N MET A 175 -7.26 -6.61 9.14
CA MET A 175 -8.43 -7.50 9.08
C MET A 175 -8.89 -7.96 10.46
N ASN A 176 -7.95 -8.39 11.30
CA ASN A 176 -8.26 -8.96 12.62
C ASN A 176 -8.75 -7.89 13.61
N ASN A 177 -8.32 -6.65 13.47
CA ASN A 177 -8.68 -5.56 14.39
C ASN A 177 -9.87 -4.72 13.89
N THR A 178 -10.34 -4.92 12.66
CA THR A 178 -11.51 -4.20 12.12
C THR A 178 -12.73 -4.24 13.03
N PRO A 179 -13.16 -5.39 13.62
CA PRO A 179 -14.30 -5.42 14.52
C PRO A 179 -14.10 -4.52 15.76
N SER A 180 -12.95 -4.62 16.41
CA SER A 180 -12.62 -3.78 17.60
C SER A 180 -12.59 -2.29 17.27
N MET A 181 -12.12 -1.93 16.07
CA MET A 181 -12.12 -0.53 15.63
C MET A 181 -13.53 -0.01 15.38
N VAL A 182 -14.41 -0.83 14.79
CA VAL A 182 -15.83 -0.50 14.63
C VAL A 182 -16.48 -0.29 15.99
N ASP A 183 -16.24 -1.18 16.95
CA ASP A 183 -16.78 -1.08 18.30
C ASP A 183 -16.34 0.22 19.02
N GLN A 184 -15.12 0.70 18.77
CA GLN A 184 -14.61 1.96 19.34
C GLN A 184 -15.22 3.20 18.66
N MET A 185 -15.55 3.12 17.37
CA MET A 185 -16.07 4.27 16.60
C MET A 185 -17.60 4.36 16.66
N TRP A 186 -18.30 3.23 16.67
CA TRP A 186 -19.75 3.20 16.60
C TRP A 186 -20.47 4.08 17.63
N PRO A 187 -20.11 4.10 18.95
CA PRO A 187 -20.78 4.95 19.92
C PRO A 187 -20.70 6.45 19.58
N LYS A 188 -19.62 6.89 18.96
CA LYS A 188 -19.42 8.29 18.58
C LYS A 188 -20.28 8.64 17.36
N ILE A 189 -20.33 7.73 16.38
CA ILE A 189 -21.18 7.86 15.19
C ILE A 189 -22.66 7.91 15.62
N GLU A 190 -23.09 6.99 16.46
CA GLU A 190 -24.44 6.94 17.00
C GLU A 190 -24.83 8.19 17.78
N ALA A 191 -23.92 8.68 18.65
CA ALA A 191 -24.13 9.92 19.38
C ALA A 191 -24.28 11.14 18.47
N ALA A 192 -23.47 11.27 17.43
CA ALA A 192 -23.53 12.34 16.47
C ALA A 192 -24.85 12.32 15.65
N ILE A 193 -25.29 11.15 15.19
CA ILE A 193 -26.57 10.95 14.50
C ILE A 193 -27.74 11.33 15.40
N THR A 194 -27.68 10.94 16.67
CA THR A 194 -28.77 11.21 17.64
C THR A 194 -28.84 12.69 18.00
N ALA A 195 -27.70 13.35 18.15
CA ALA A 195 -27.65 14.79 18.42
C ALA A 195 -28.20 15.62 17.23
N GLY A 196 -27.91 15.22 15.99
CA GLY A 196 -28.43 15.89 14.78
C GLY A 196 -29.94 15.75 14.54
N LYS A 197 -30.60 14.79 15.20
CA LYS A 197 -32.07 14.59 15.12
C LYS A 197 -32.85 15.47 16.10
N ASN A 198 -32.19 16.16 17.02
CA ASN A 198 -32.82 16.99 18.03
C ASN A 198 -32.88 18.49 17.65
N HIS A 199 -32.61 18.81 16.40
CA HIS A 199 -32.73 20.12 15.77
C HIS A 199 -33.69 20.05 14.57
#